data_be147e3b5e6be6ed3fbb729f12c28d0a
#
_entry.id   be147e3b5e6be6ed3fbb729f12c28d0a
#
_cell.length_a   1.000
_cell.length_b   1.000
_cell.length_c   1.000
_cell.angle_alpha   90.00
_cell.angle_beta   90.00
_cell.angle_gamma   90.00
#
_symmetry.space_group_name_H-M   'P 1'
#
loop_
_entity.id
_entity.type
_entity.pdbx_description
1 polymer ?
#
loop_
_entity_poly.entity_id
_entity_poly.type
_entity_poly.pdbx_seq_one_letter_code
_entity_poly.pdbx_strand_id
1 'polypeptide(L)'
;MSEIDRKRRQARDTTRGADLELNTSAHSAEFVALLESAARLQELVPDTVMVGGSAAAIYAQHRFSTDHDHVCAFLESRYDMVLEALDASDNWVASFRSTPPKTILGMEAGFQAGIRQLRRKRPLETTTVRLPSGAELVIPTEQEILRIKAYLIVNRNQVRDYLDTAALADHLGMDEARQVLSDIDDYYAEMTNTETAVSTVLAERLYRCRPRDSKAIATLPRFKGLDARWAEWNNVKTACRELAKGALG
;
A
#
# COMPACT_ATOMS: atom_id res chain seq x y z
N MET A 1 -16.78 28.58 -1.53
CA MET A 1 -15.63 27.71 -1.30
C MET A 1 -14.88 28.24 -0.10
N SER A 2 -14.85 27.48 1.01
CA SER A 2 -14.29 27.97 2.28
C SER A 2 -12.76 28.04 2.24
N GLU A 3 -12.15 28.84 3.12
CA GLU A 3 -10.67 28.91 3.27
C GLU A 3 -10.06 27.56 3.65
N ILE A 4 -10.84 26.73 4.34
CA ILE A 4 -10.51 25.34 4.69
C ILE A 4 -10.42 24.48 3.42
N ASP A 5 -11.34 24.67 2.46
CA ASP A 5 -11.34 23.94 1.18
C ASP A 5 -10.15 24.38 0.30
N ARG A 6 -9.75 25.65 0.35
CA ARG A 6 -8.57 26.17 -0.34
C ARG A 6 -7.26 25.61 0.22
N LYS A 7 -7.11 25.58 1.56
CA LYS A 7 -5.94 24.99 2.23
C LYS A 7 -5.83 23.49 2.00
N ARG A 8 -6.98 22.78 1.95
CA ARG A 8 -7.04 21.35 1.61
C ARG A 8 -6.65 21.09 0.17
N ARG A 9 -7.08 21.92 -0.78
CA ARG A 9 -6.70 21.80 -2.19
C ARG A 9 -5.21 22.09 -2.40
N GLN A 10 -4.66 23.09 -1.72
CA GLN A 10 -3.25 23.45 -1.78
C GLN A 10 -2.33 22.39 -1.13
N ALA A 11 -2.76 21.76 -0.02
CA ALA A 11 -2.05 20.64 0.60
C ALA A 11 -2.10 19.36 -0.27
N ARG A 12 -3.18 19.16 -1.06
CA ARG A 12 -3.28 18.05 -2.04
C ARG A 12 -2.33 18.26 -3.24
N ASP A 13 -2.14 19.48 -3.71
CA ASP A 13 -1.30 19.79 -4.88
C ASP A 13 0.21 19.61 -4.61
N THR A 14 0.65 19.78 -3.38
CA THR A 14 2.08 19.68 -3.03
C THR A 14 2.56 18.25 -2.78
N THR A 15 1.64 17.29 -2.64
CA THR A 15 1.94 15.86 -2.40
C THR A 15 1.55 14.95 -3.57
N ARG A 16 1.06 15.51 -4.69
CA ARG A 16 0.62 14.75 -5.87
C ARG A 16 1.78 14.58 -6.86
N GLY A 17 2.13 13.31 -7.16
CA GLY A 17 3.04 12.96 -8.25
C GLY A 17 2.41 13.18 -9.63
N ALA A 18 3.19 12.96 -10.69
CA ALA A 18 2.68 12.98 -12.06
C ALA A 18 1.62 11.89 -12.26
N ASP A 19 0.57 12.21 -13.04
CA ASP A 19 -0.46 11.24 -13.38
C ASP A 19 0.14 10.09 -14.22
N LEU A 20 -0.28 8.85 -13.91
CA LEU A 20 0.20 7.63 -14.54
C LEU A 20 -0.89 7.03 -15.44
N GLU A 21 -0.50 6.52 -16.59
CA GLU A 21 -1.38 5.67 -17.41
C GLU A 21 -1.12 4.20 -17.06
N LEU A 22 -2.19 3.43 -16.81
CA LEU A 22 -2.04 2.00 -16.52
C LEU A 22 -1.54 1.26 -17.76
N ASN A 23 -0.39 0.61 -17.65
CA ASN A 23 0.10 -0.29 -18.71
C ASN A 23 -0.70 -1.60 -18.70
N THR A 24 -1.77 -1.66 -19.48
CA THR A 24 -2.67 -2.82 -19.52
C THR A 24 -2.01 -4.08 -20.09
N SER A 25 -0.96 -3.95 -20.92
CA SER A 25 -0.24 -5.12 -21.45
C SER A 25 0.59 -5.85 -20.40
N ALA A 26 0.91 -5.17 -19.31
CA ALA A 26 1.68 -5.70 -18.19
C ALA A 26 0.81 -6.35 -17.10
N HIS A 27 -0.53 -6.22 -17.20
CA HIS A 27 -1.46 -6.67 -16.16
C HIS A 27 -2.53 -7.61 -16.72
N SER A 28 -2.95 -8.60 -15.93
CA SER A 28 -4.06 -9.48 -16.31
C SER A 28 -5.40 -8.73 -16.32
N ALA A 29 -6.35 -9.20 -17.16
CA ALA A 29 -7.69 -8.63 -17.20
C ALA A 29 -8.38 -8.66 -15.81
N GLU A 30 -8.12 -9.69 -14.99
CA GLU A 30 -8.66 -9.79 -13.64
C GLU A 30 -8.08 -8.70 -12.71
N PHE A 31 -6.78 -8.38 -12.85
CA PHE A 31 -6.17 -7.30 -12.08
C PHE A 31 -6.71 -5.93 -12.51
N VAL A 32 -6.90 -5.71 -13.79
CA VAL A 32 -7.55 -4.49 -14.30
C VAL A 32 -8.97 -4.36 -13.73
N ALA A 33 -9.76 -5.43 -13.73
CA ALA A 33 -11.11 -5.43 -13.15
C ALA A 33 -11.10 -5.12 -11.63
N LEU A 34 -10.09 -5.60 -10.89
CA LEU A 34 -9.90 -5.26 -9.47
C LEU A 34 -9.60 -3.76 -9.31
N LEU A 35 -8.76 -3.17 -10.17
CA LEU A 35 -8.46 -1.74 -10.11
C LEU A 35 -9.68 -0.89 -10.46
N GLU A 36 -10.50 -1.32 -11.41
CA GLU A 36 -11.78 -0.67 -11.74
C GLU A 36 -12.75 -0.73 -10.56
N SER A 37 -12.79 -1.85 -9.82
CA SER A 37 -13.55 -1.96 -8.58
C SER A 37 -13.04 -0.99 -7.51
N ALA A 38 -11.72 -0.86 -7.36
CA ALA A 38 -11.09 0.06 -6.43
C ALA A 38 -11.40 1.53 -6.77
N ALA A 39 -11.41 1.89 -8.07
CA ALA A 39 -11.77 3.24 -8.52
C ALA A 39 -13.24 3.56 -8.18
N ARG A 40 -14.18 2.63 -8.43
CA ARG A 40 -15.59 2.81 -8.02
C ARG A 40 -15.74 3.03 -6.51
N LEU A 41 -14.99 2.29 -5.69
CA LEU A 41 -15.00 2.52 -4.24
C LEU A 41 -14.52 3.94 -3.90
N GLN A 42 -13.52 4.48 -4.60
CA GLN A 42 -13.06 5.85 -4.40
C GLN A 42 -14.06 6.90 -4.89
N GLU A 43 -14.90 6.60 -5.87
CA GLU A 43 -16.03 7.46 -6.25
C GLU A 43 -17.06 7.56 -5.13
N LEU A 44 -17.35 6.44 -4.44
CA LEU A 44 -18.25 6.42 -3.27
C LEU A 44 -17.62 7.09 -2.05
N VAL A 45 -16.31 6.94 -1.87
CA VAL A 45 -15.56 7.48 -0.72
C VAL A 45 -14.29 8.23 -1.22
N PRO A 46 -14.45 9.48 -1.71
CA PRO A 46 -13.41 10.22 -2.44
C PRO A 46 -12.13 10.53 -1.65
N ASP A 47 -12.16 10.48 -0.32
CA ASP A 47 -11.01 10.76 0.54
C ASP A 47 -10.16 9.52 0.85
N THR A 48 -10.35 8.42 0.10
CA THR A 48 -9.57 7.19 0.26
C THR A 48 -8.41 7.11 -0.72
N VAL A 49 -7.34 6.42 -0.31
CA VAL A 49 -6.17 6.10 -1.13
C VAL A 49 -6.02 4.59 -1.14
N MET A 50 -5.98 3.96 -2.32
CA MET A 50 -5.73 2.53 -2.44
C MET A 50 -4.27 2.24 -2.10
N VAL A 51 -4.05 1.30 -1.18
CA VAL A 51 -2.72 0.87 -0.70
C VAL A 51 -2.56 -0.65 -0.85
N GLY A 52 -1.67 -1.23 -0.10
CA GLY A 52 -1.56 -2.69 0.02
C GLY A 52 -0.81 -3.36 -1.12
N GLY A 53 -1.13 -4.62 -1.37
CA GLY A 53 -0.48 -5.45 -2.39
C GLY A 53 -0.82 -4.99 -3.81
N SER A 54 -2.06 -4.53 -4.02
CA SER A 54 -2.53 -4.06 -5.32
C SER A 54 -1.82 -2.78 -5.76
N ALA A 55 -1.62 -1.81 -4.86
CA ALA A 55 -0.85 -0.61 -5.16
C ALA A 55 0.62 -0.92 -5.47
N ALA A 56 1.24 -1.84 -4.72
CA ALA A 56 2.61 -2.29 -4.99
C ALA A 56 2.73 -3.01 -6.34
N ALA A 57 1.71 -3.78 -6.72
CA ALA A 57 1.69 -4.54 -7.98
C ALA A 57 1.57 -3.65 -9.22
N ILE A 58 0.97 -2.46 -9.12
CA ILE A 58 0.93 -1.49 -10.23
C ILE A 58 2.34 -1.12 -10.67
N TYR A 59 3.26 -0.92 -9.73
CA TYR A 59 4.65 -0.57 -10.02
C TYR A 59 5.52 -1.79 -10.31
N ALA A 60 5.66 -2.68 -9.35
CA ALA A 60 6.66 -3.74 -9.41
C ALA A 60 6.21 -5.01 -10.14
N GLN A 61 4.93 -5.16 -10.44
CA GLN A 61 4.34 -6.28 -11.21
C GLN A 61 4.78 -7.69 -10.72
N HIS A 62 5.20 -7.77 -9.48
CA HIS A 62 5.87 -8.94 -8.91
C HIS A 62 4.92 -10.05 -8.48
N ARG A 63 3.67 -9.73 -8.20
CA ARG A 63 2.61 -10.67 -7.83
C ARG A 63 1.23 -10.05 -8.05
N PHE A 64 0.22 -10.90 -8.10
CA PHE A 64 -1.17 -10.49 -8.16
C PHE A 64 -1.77 -10.39 -6.74
N SER A 65 -2.51 -9.32 -6.45
CA SER A 65 -3.36 -9.22 -5.26
C SER A 65 -4.81 -9.48 -5.63
N THR A 66 -5.56 -10.13 -4.77
CA THR A 66 -6.97 -10.50 -4.99
C THR A 66 -7.94 -9.59 -4.23
N ASP A 67 -7.39 -8.62 -3.51
CA ASP A 67 -8.10 -7.66 -2.67
C ASP A 67 -7.58 -6.24 -2.94
N HIS A 68 -8.37 -5.25 -2.62
CA HIS A 68 -7.94 -3.86 -2.58
C HIS A 68 -8.19 -3.23 -1.21
N ASP A 69 -7.12 -2.81 -0.58
CA ASP A 69 -7.15 -2.10 0.69
C ASP A 69 -7.04 -0.59 0.45
N HIS A 70 -7.83 0.18 1.18
CA HIS A 70 -7.79 1.64 1.17
C HIS A 70 -7.51 2.17 2.56
N VAL A 71 -6.91 3.36 2.62
CA VAL A 71 -6.80 4.13 3.85
C VAL A 71 -7.52 5.46 3.71
N CYS A 72 -8.11 5.92 4.80
CA CYS A 72 -8.80 7.19 4.90
C CYS A 72 -8.32 7.92 6.16
N ALA A 73 -7.91 9.19 6.02
CA ALA A 73 -7.44 9.98 7.15
C ALA A 73 -8.57 10.36 8.14
N PHE A 74 -9.81 10.34 7.67
CA PHE A 74 -10.97 10.79 8.43
C PHE A 74 -12.00 9.69 8.71
N LEU A 75 -11.64 8.41 8.54
CA LEU A 75 -12.59 7.31 8.71
C LEU A 75 -13.21 7.30 10.11
N GLU A 76 -12.37 7.42 11.15
CA GLU A 76 -12.83 7.36 12.54
C GLU A 76 -13.88 8.42 12.87
N SER A 77 -13.75 9.63 12.31
CA SER A 77 -14.68 10.73 12.53
C SER A 77 -15.90 10.73 11.60
N ARG A 78 -15.88 9.92 10.53
CA ARG A 78 -16.94 9.85 9.51
C ARG A 78 -17.42 8.43 9.24
N TYR A 79 -17.21 7.52 10.19
CA TYR A 79 -17.43 6.09 10.01
C TYR A 79 -18.83 5.77 9.50
N ASP A 80 -19.86 6.30 10.17
CA ASP A 80 -21.26 6.03 9.82
C ASP A 80 -21.62 6.61 8.45
N MET A 81 -21.12 7.81 8.13
CA MET A 81 -21.33 8.43 6.81
C MET A 81 -20.69 7.60 5.68
N VAL A 82 -19.47 7.09 5.91
CA VAL A 82 -18.77 6.24 4.93
C VAL A 82 -19.52 4.92 4.76
N LEU A 83 -19.97 4.31 5.87
CA LEU A 83 -20.72 3.07 5.82
C LEU A 83 -22.04 3.26 5.07
N GLU A 84 -22.79 4.33 5.35
CA GLU A 84 -24.04 4.67 4.66
C GLU A 84 -23.82 4.87 3.14
N ALA A 85 -22.73 5.57 2.75
CA ALA A 85 -22.39 5.75 1.33
C ALA A 85 -22.09 4.43 0.63
N LEU A 86 -21.42 3.50 1.30
CA LEU A 86 -21.14 2.17 0.76
C LEU A 86 -22.41 1.31 0.68
N ASP A 87 -23.21 1.30 1.72
CA ASP A 87 -24.46 0.51 1.80
C ASP A 87 -25.52 1.00 0.80
N ALA A 88 -25.43 2.23 0.31
CA ALA A 88 -26.25 2.74 -0.78
C ALA A 88 -25.85 2.22 -2.18
N SER A 89 -24.73 1.53 -2.30
CA SER A 89 -24.26 0.95 -3.57
C SER A 89 -24.74 -0.48 -3.74
N ASP A 90 -25.35 -0.80 -4.87
CA ASP A 90 -25.78 -2.17 -5.23
C ASP A 90 -24.60 -3.16 -5.37
N ASN A 91 -23.38 -2.65 -5.55
CA ASN A 91 -22.18 -3.47 -5.72
C ASN A 91 -21.46 -3.79 -4.41
N TRP A 92 -21.86 -3.14 -3.30
CA TRP A 92 -21.24 -3.34 -2.00
C TRP A 92 -21.95 -4.40 -1.16
N VAL A 93 -21.16 -5.29 -0.57
CA VAL A 93 -21.64 -6.27 0.41
C VAL A 93 -20.79 -6.15 1.67
N ALA A 94 -21.40 -5.63 2.74
CA ALA A 94 -20.71 -5.41 4.01
C ALA A 94 -20.26 -6.73 4.67
N SER A 95 -19.09 -6.72 5.32
CA SER A 95 -18.58 -7.84 6.11
C SER A 95 -18.81 -7.61 7.60
N PHE A 96 -19.26 -8.64 8.30
CA PHE A 96 -19.40 -8.66 9.77
C PHE A 96 -18.04 -8.53 10.51
N ARG A 97 -16.91 -8.64 9.80
CA ARG A 97 -15.55 -8.46 10.34
C ARG A 97 -15.11 -7.01 10.41
N SER A 98 -15.95 -6.07 10.02
CA SER A 98 -15.69 -4.64 10.22
C SER A 98 -15.49 -4.32 11.70
N THR A 99 -14.59 -3.37 11.99
CA THR A 99 -14.28 -2.98 13.37
C THR A 99 -14.45 -1.46 13.51
N PRO A 100 -15.67 -1.01 13.90
CA PRO A 100 -15.91 0.42 14.11
C PRO A 100 -15.01 1.01 15.21
N PRO A 101 -14.61 2.28 15.10
CA PRO A 101 -14.82 3.18 13.96
C PRO A 101 -13.62 3.19 12.98
N LYS A 102 -12.73 2.20 13.03
CA LYS A 102 -11.40 2.24 12.38
C LYS A 102 -11.26 1.36 11.14
N THR A 103 -12.22 0.45 10.91
CA THR A 103 -12.10 -0.51 9.80
C THR A 103 -13.48 -0.87 9.26
N ILE A 104 -13.67 -0.68 7.96
CA ILE A 104 -14.80 -1.19 7.19
C ILE A 104 -14.26 -2.25 6.25
N LEU A 105 -14.87 -3.44 6.25
CA LEU A 105 -14.55 -4.54 5.36
C LEU A 105 -15.80 -4.97 4.60
N GLY A 106 -15.60 -5.40 3.37
CA GLY A 106 -16.71 -5.86 2.52
C GLY A 106 -16.21 -6.44 1.21
N MET A 107 -17.12 -6.51 0.27
CA MET A 107 -16.82 -6.80 -1.13
C MET A 107 -17.40 -5.67 -1.99
N GLU A 108 -16.62 -5.20 -2.96
CA GLU A 108 -17.04 -4.26 -3.99
C GLU A 108 -16.94 -4.95 -5.35
N ALA A 109 -18.07 -5.08 -6.04
CA ALA A 109 -18.16 -5.72 -7.36
C ALA A 109 -17.45 -7.09 -7.44
N GLY A 110 -17.57 -7.91 -6.39
CA GLY A 110 -17.01 -9.27 -6.34
C GLY A 110 -15.58 -9.36 -5.82
N PHE A 111 -14.90 -8.23 -5.54
CA PHE A 111 -13.56 -8.21 -4.96
C PHE A 111 -13.61 -7.88 -3.46
N GLN A 112 -12.74 -8.50 -2.68
CA GLN A 112 -12.58 -8.13 -1.27
C GLN A 112 -12.03 -6.70 -1.18
N ALA A 113 -12.68 -5.88 -0.37
CA ALA A 113 -12.35 -4.49 -0.16
C ALA A 113 -12.26 -4.14 1.32
N GLY A 114 -11.35 -3.26 1.67
CA GLY A 114 -11.20 -2.76 3.02
C GLY A 114 -10.86 -1.28 3.06
N ILE A 115 -11.49 -0.54 3.97
CA ILE A 115 -11.14 0.85 4.28
C ILE A 115 -10.68 0.90 5.73
N ARG A 116 -9.49 1.48 5.96
CA ARG A 116 -8.89 1.58 7.29
C ARG A 116 -8.54 3.01 7.62
N GLN A 117 -8.64 3.37 8.91
CA GLN A 117 -8.14 4.65 9.40
C GLN A 117 -6.62 4.75 9.11
N LEU A 118 -6.21 5.82 8.43
CA LEU A 118 -4.78 6.17 8.31
C LEU A 118 -4.26 6.53 9.70
N ARG A 119 -3.24 5.81 10.17
CA ARG A 119 -2.74 5.97 11.54
C ARG A 119 -1.72 7.10 11.66
N ARG A 120 -0.83 7.26 10.67
CA ARG A 120 0.18 8.31 10.73
C ARG A 120 -0.45 9.69 10.45
N LYS A 121 0.13 10.74 11.05
CA LYS A 121 -0.34 12.12 10.88
C LYS A 121 0.10 12.72 9.56
N ARG A 122 1.33 12.43 9.12
CA ARG A 122 1.84 12.91 7.84
C ARG A 122 0.98 12.33 6.70
N PRO A 123 0.44 13.17 5.80
CA PRO A 123 -0.32 12.70 4.65
C PRO A 123 0.49 11.75 3.76
N LEU A 124 -0.19 10.90 3.00
CA LEU A 124 0.45 10.08 1.97
C LEU A 124 0.85 10.96 0.78
N GLU A 125 2.03 10.68 0.21
CA GLU A 125 2.42 11.19 -1.09
C GLU A 125 1.70 10.36 -2.16
N THR A 126 0.82 10.98 -2.95
CA THR A 126 -0.08 10.27 -3.86
C THR A 126 0.12 10.65 -5.31
N THR A 127 -0.31 9.76 -6.19
CA THR A 127 -0.45 9.98 -7.62
C THR A 127 -1.79 9.43 -8.08
N THR A 128 -2.20 9.77 -9.29
CA THR A 128 -3.42 9.25 -9.93
C THR A 128 -3.03 8.30 -11.05
N VAL A 129 -3.67 7.13 -11.10
CA VAL A 129 -3.56 6.19 -12.21
C VAL A 129 -4.84 6.29 -13.03
N ARG A 130 -4.71 6.54 -14.33
CA ARG A 130 -5.82 6.48 -15.28
C ARG A 130 -6.02 5.05 -15.76
N LEU A 131 -7.23 4.54 -15.57
CA LEU A 131 -7.63 3.19 -15.95
C LEU A 131 -8.19 3.14 -17.39
N PRO A 132 -8.30 1.95 -18.01
CA PRO A 132 -8.82 1.80 -19.36
C PRO A 132 -10.25 2.32 -19.57
N SER A 133 -11.07 2.30 -18.53
CA SER A 133 -12.42 2.89 -18.52
C SER A 133 -12.42 4.42 -18.60
N GLY A 134 -11.27 5.06 -18.34
CA GLY A 134 -11.14 6.49 -18.09
C GLY A 134 -11.31 6.88 -16.63
N ALA A 135 -11.63 5.94 -15.74
CA ALA A 135 -11.69 6.20 -14.30
C ALA A 135 -10.30 6.53 -13.74
N GLU A 136 -10.27 7.32 -12.68
CA GLU A 136 -9.06 7.72 -11.98
C GLU A 136 -8.98 6.99 -10.64
N LEU A 137 -7.80 6.44 -10.33
CA LEU A 137 -7.51 5.72 -9.10
C LEU A 137 -6.36 6.40 -8.35
N VAL A 138 -6.62 6.90 -7.15
CA VAL A 138 -5.60 7.52 -6.30
C VAL A 138 -4.85 6.44 -5.54
N ILE A 139 -3.52 6.41 -5.70
CA ILE A 139 -2.60 5.48 -5.04
C ILE A 139 -1.41 6.24 -4.44
N PRO A 140 -0.60 5.64 -3.54
CA PRO A 140 0.68 6.22 -3.14
C PRO A 140 1.64 6.31 -4.33
N THR A 141 2.55 7.28 -4.32
CA THR A 141 3.71 7.27 -5.23
C THR A 141 4.53 5.99 -5.00
N GLU A 142 5.43 5.66 -5.93
CA GLU A 142 6.27 4.47 -5.79
C GLU A 142 7.17 4.55 -4.55
N GLN A 143 7.76 5.72 -4.29
CA GLN A 143 8.55 5.97 -3.10
C GLN A 143 7.71 5.81 -1.82
N GLU A 144 6.48 6.30 -1.85
CA GLU A 144 5.58 6.22 -0.70
C GLU A 144 5.11 4.79 -0.43
N ILE A 145 4.76 4.00 -1.45
CA ILE A 145 4.37 2.60 -1.23
C ILE A 145 5.55 1.76 -0.75
N LEU A 146 6.79 2.06 -1.18
CA LEU A 146 8.00 1.45 -0.64
C LEU A 146 8.15 1.74 0.86
N ARG A 147 7.99 3.01 1.31
CA ARG A 147 8.02 3.37 2.74
C ARG A 147 6.94 2.64 3.54
N ILE A 148 5.72 2.57 3.00
CA ILE A 148 4.61 1.83 3.63
C ILE A 148 4.99 0.36 3.83
N LYS A 149 5.49 -0.32 2.79
CA LYS A 149 5.85 -1.74 2.86
C LYS A 149 7.02 -2.00 3.79
N ALA A 150 8.04 -1.15 3.76
CA ALA A 150 9.17 -1.21 4.68
C ALA A 150 8.72 -1.01 6.15
N TYR A 151 7.84 -0.04 6.42
CA TYR A 151 7.28 0.13 7.77
C TYR A 151 6.45 -1.09 8.22
N LEU A 152 5.75 -1.77 7.32
CA LEU A 152 5.03 -3.01 7.66
C LEU A 152 5.99 -4.14 8.08
N ILE A 153 7.23 -4.18 7.58
CA ILE A 153 8.26 -5.07 8.13
C ILE A 153 8.52 -4.73 9.61
N VAL A 154 8.60 -3.44 9.98
CA VAL A 154 8.80 -3.00 11.37
C VAL A 154 7.57 -3.30 12.23
N ASN A 155 6.38 -3.14 11.72
CA ASN A 155 5.14 -3.28 12.49
C ASN A 155 4.71 -4.76 12.64
N ARG A 156 4.52 -5.48 11.55
CA ARG A 156 3.94 -6.83 11.56
C ARG A 156 4.91 -7.96 11.16
N ASN A 157 5.99 -7.66 10.43
CA ASN A 157 7.07 -8.56 10.11
C ASN A 157 6.60 -9.85 9.39
N GLN A 158 5.89 -9.72 8.26
CA GLN A 158 5.34 -10.84 7.50
C GLN A 158 6.10 -11.08 6.19
N VAL A 159 6.12 -12.32 5.69
CA VAL A 159 6.78 -12.76 4.43
C VAL A 159 6.42 -11.83 3.27
N ARG A 160 5.12 -11.49 3.12
CA ARG A 160 4.65 -10.62 2.03
C ARG A 160 5.21 -9.19 2.10
N ASP A 161 5.52 -8.69 3.31
CA ASP A 161 6.08 -7.34 3.46
C ASP A 161 7.52 -7.29 2.96
N TYR A 162 8.31 -8.33 3.23
CA TYR A 162 9.66 -8.48 2.67
C TYR A 162 9.64 -8.63 1.15
N LEU A 163 8.72 -9.47 0.64
CA LEU A 163 8.56 -9.68 -0.80
C LEU A 163 8.22 -8.36 -1.51
N ASP A 164 7.18 -7.67 -1.05
CA ASP A 164 6.73 -6.42 -1.66
C ASP A 164 7.82 -5.33 -1.58
N THR A 165 8.53 -5.23 -0.43
CA THR A 165 9.63 -4.27 -0.26
C THR A 165 10.81 -4.59 -1.19
N ALA A 166 11.18 -5.87 -1.31
CA ALA A 166 12.28 -6.30 -2.17
C ALA A 166 11.97 -6.02 -3.65
N ALA A 167 10.75 -6.33 -4.09
CA ALA A 167 10.33 -6.12 -5.47
C ALA A 167 10.22 -4.62 -5.84
N LEU A 168 9.67 -3.79 -4.95
CA LEU A 168 9.61 -2.34 -5.15
C LEU A 168 11.01 -1.71 -5.16
N ALA A 169 11.91 -2.13 -4.27
CA ALA A 169 13.27 -1.63 -4.25
C ALA A 169 14.08 -2.03 -5.49
N ASP A 170 13.83 -3.23 -6.03
CA ASP A 170 14.45 -3.69 -7.28
C ASP A 170 13.93 -2.91 -8.48
N HIS A 171 12.61 -2.62 -8.52
CA HIS A 171 11.99 -1.85 -9.59
C HIS A 171 12.43 -0.38 -9.58
N LEU A 172 12.45 0.25 -8.42
CA LEU A 172 12.88 1.64 -8.25
C LEU A 172 14.39 1.83 -8.47
N GLY A 173 15.17 0.77 -8.24
CA GLY A 173 16.62 0.81 -8.16
C GLY A 173 17.11 0.92 -6.71
N MET A 174 18.11 0.06 -6.35
CA MET A 174 18.55 -0.10 -4.96
C MET A 174 19.08 1.19 -4.33
N ASP A 175 19.76 2.05 -5.10
CA ASP A 175 20.33 3.29 -4.58
C ASP A 175 19.22 4.31 -4.27
N GLU A 176 18.25 4.47 -5.16
CA GLU A 176 17.09 5.32 -4.91
C GLU A 176 16.24 4.77 -3.76
N ALA A 177 16.03 3.46 -3.72
CA ALA A 177 15.29 2.81 -2.62
C ALA A 177 15.96 3.05 -1.25
N ARG A 178 17.29 3.01 -1.16
CA ARG A 178 18.04 3.35 0.07
C ARG A 178 17.81 4.81 0.47
N GLN A 179 17.89 5.72 -0.50
CA GLN A 179 17.65 7.14 -0.27
C GLN A 179 16.22 7.38 0.24
N VAL A 180 15.22 6.75 -0.37
CA VAL A 180 13.82 6.82 0.06
C VAL A 180 13.63 6.31 1.50
N LEU A 181 14.34 5.25 1.90
CA LEU A 181 14.21 4.67 3.23
C LEU A 181 15.08 5.35 4.29
N SER A 182 16.08 6.17 3.91
CA SER A 182 16.89 6.94 4.86
C SER A 182 16.04 7.89 5.71
N ASP A 183 14.93 8.41 5.15
CA ASP A 183 14.04 9.37 5.80
C ASP A 183 12.84 8.69 6.50
N ILE A 184 12.83 7.36 6.66
CA ILE A 184 11.66 6.63 7.16
C ILE A 184 11.22 7.07 8.55
N ASP A 185 12.15 7.53 9.40
CA ASP A 185 11.86 8.04 10.73
C ASP A 185 11.02 9.31 10.69
N ASP A 186 11.20 10.19 9.70
CA ASP A 186 10.40 11.40 9.50
C ASP A 186 8.93 11.10 9.20
N TYR A 187 8.66 9.88 8.72
CA TYR A 187 7.31 9.43 8.37
C TYR A 187 6.63 8.61 9.49
N TYR A 188 7.41 7.90 10.30
CA TYR A 188 6.87 6.86 11.18
C TYR A 188 7.38 6.89 12.62
N ALA A 189 8.26 7.82 13.03
CA ALA A 189 8.77 7.89 14.40
C ALA A 189 7.64 7.94 15.46
N GLU A 190 6.56 8.68 15.17
CA GLU A 190 5.40 8.79 16.06
C GLU A 190 4.54 7.52 16.17
N MET A 191 4.79 6.53 15.29
CA MET A 191 4.03 5.28 15.21
C MET A 191 4.65 4.16 16.06
N THR A 192 5.82 4.36 16.62
CA THR A 192 6.50 3.38 17.47
C THR A 192 6.38 3.79 18.93
N ASN A 193 6.08 2.80 19.79
CA ASN A 193 6.09 2.99 21.25
C ASN A 193 7.46 2.63 21.86
N THR A 194 8.53 2.60 21.05
CA THR A 194 9.88 2.23 21.46
C THR A 194 10.82 3.40 21.25
N GLU A 195 11.85 3.49 22.10
CA GLU A 195 12.93 4.48 21.97
C GLU A 195 13.84 4.20 20.75
N THR A 196 13.71 3.01 20.14
CA THR A 196 14.51 2.62 18.98
C THR A 196 13.92 3.20 17.71
N ALA A 197 14.72 3.89 16.92
CA ALA A 197 14.33 4.45 15.63
C ALA A 197 13.77 3.38 14.68
N VAL A 198 12.80 3.75 13.85
CA VAL A 198 12.18 2.86 12.86
C VAL A 198 13.24 2.37 11.86
N SER A 199 14.13 3.26 11.43
CA SER A 199 15.25 2.95 10.55
C SER A 199 16.16 1.85 11.10
N THR A 200 16.51 1.91 12.38
CA THR A 200 17.33 0.90 13.06
C THR A 200 16.65 -0.47 13.08
N VAL A 201 15.37 -0.52 13.47
CA VAL A 201 14.60 -1.77 13.49
C VAL A 201 14.44 -2.33 12.08
N LEU A 202 14.17 -1.46 11.10
CA LEU A 202 14.04 -1.85 9.71
C LEU A 202 15.34 -2.47 9.18
N ALA A 203 16.49 -1.81 9.38
CA ALA A 203 17.78 -2.29 8.94
C ALA A 203 18.12 -3.68 9.53
N GLU A 204 17.88 -3.86 10.83
CA GLU A 204 18.07 -5.16 11.50
C GLU A 204 17.17 -6.24 10.88
N ARG A 205 15.89 -5.96 10.65
CA ARG A 205 14.94 -6.91 10.08
C ARG A 205 15.25 -7.25 8.63
N LEU A 206 15.58 -6.26 7.81
CA LEU A 206 16.02 -6.46 6.42
C LEU A 206 17.28 -7.33 6.34
N TYR A 207 18.25 -7.10 7.23
CA TYR A 207 19.47 -7.91 7.28
C TYR A 207 19.19 -9.36 7.69
N ARG A 208 18.39 -9.56 8.75
CA ARG A 208 18.09 -10.90 9.29
C ARG A 208 17.09 -11.67 8.45
N CYS A 209 16.12 -11.01 7.81
CA CYS A 209 15.01 -11.61 7.04
C CYS A 209 14.33 -12.77 7.76
N ARG A 210 13.88 -12.53 9.01
CA ARG A 210 13.19 -13.53 9.85
C ARG A 210 11.74 -13.12 10.08
N PRO A 211 10.82 -13.41 9.13
CA PRO A 211 9.42 -13.10 9.28
C PRO A 211 8.75 -13.92 10.40
N ARG A 212 7.74 -13.34 11.05
CA ARG A 212 6.97 -14.03 12.11
C ARG A 212 6.14 -15.19 11.56
N ASP A 213 5.65 -15.07 10.33
CA ASP A 213 4.88 -16.08 9.60
C ASP A 213 5.78 -16.93 8.70
N SER A 214 6.95 -17.37 9.19
CA SER A 214 7.96 -18.08 8.41
C SER A 214 7.43 -19.34 7.69
N LYS A 215 6.34 -19.94 8.16
CA LYS A 215 5.64 -21.02 7.47
C LYS A 215 5.11 -20.61 6.09
N ALA A 216 4.79 -19.31 5.90
CA ALA A 216 4.33 -18.77 4.63
C ALA A 216 5.42 -18.80 3.54
N ILE A 217 6.70 -18.92 3.91
CA ILE A 217 7.81 -19.07 2.94
C ILE A 217 7.59 -20.31 2.07
N ALA A 218 7.13 -21.42 2.63
CA ALA A 218 6.85 -22.65 1.88
C ALA A 218 5.68 -22.49 0.88
N THR A 219 4.82 -21.51 1.09
CA THR A 219 3.69 -21.22 0.20
C THR A 219 3.96 -20.07 -0.76
N LEU A 220 5.12 -19.43 -0.65
CA LEU A 220 5.51 -18.30 -1.49
C LEU A 220 5.34 -18.59 -3.00
N PRO A 221 5.79 -19.75 -3.54
CA PRO A 221 5.63 -20.07 -4.95
C PRO A 221 4.17 -20.19 -5.42
N ARG A 222 3.22 -20.28 -4.47
CA ARG A 222 1.78 -20.36 -4.76
C ARG A 222 1.07 -19.00 -4.78
N PHE A 223 1.81 -17.92 -4.53
CA PHE A 223 1.21 -16.59 -4.63
C PHE A 223 0.80 -16.33 -6.07
N LYS A 224 -0.42 -15.87 -6.26
CA LYS A 224 -1.02 -15.68 -7.59
C LYS A 224 -0.19 -14.69 -8.41
N GLY A 225 0.18 -15.08 -9.65
CA GLY A 225 0.94 -14.23 -10.55
C GLY A 225 2.33 -13.83 -10.03
N LEU A 226 2.90 -14.61 -9.10
CA LEU A 226 4.24 -14.33 -8.61
C LEU A 226 5.29 -14.52 -9.72
N ASP A 227 6.12 -13.49 -9.91
CA ASP A 227 7.29 -13.58 -10.78
C ASP A 227 8.24 -14.68 -10.27
N ALA A 228 8.73 -15.52 -11.21
CA ALA A 228 9.57 -16.66 -10.91
C ALA A 228 10.81 -16.31 -10.07
N ARG A 229 11.40 -15.13 -10.27
CA ARG A 229 12.53 -14.62 -9.49
C ARG A 229 12.20 -14.55 -8.00
N TRP A 230 10.99 -14.10 -7.66
CA TRP A 230 10.55 -13.89 -6.29
C TRP A 230 9.99 -15.16 -5.62
N ALA A 231 9.77 -16.22 -6.38
CA ALA A 231 9.34 -17.51 -5.82
C ALA A 231 10.41 -18.14 -4.90
N GLU A 232 11.67 -17.76 -5.08
CA GLU A 232 12.79 -18.20 -4.27
C GLU A 232 13.05 -17.22 -3.11
N TRP A 233 12.77 -17.65 -1.87
CA TRP A 233 12.99 -16.82 -0.68
C TRP A 233 14.42 -16.26 -0.57
N ASN A 234 15.42 -16.97 -1.09
CA ASN A 234 16.79 -16.51 -1.09
C ASN A 234 16.99 -15.24 -1.93
N ASN A 235 16.23 -15.06 -3.01
CA ASN A 235 16.27 -13.84 -3.82
C ASN A 235 15.69 -12.65 -3.04
N VAL A 236 14.57 -12.87 -2.34
CA VAL A 236 13.99 -11.85 -1.43
C VAL A 236 15.00 -11.45 -0.34
N LYS A 237 15.64 -12.45 0.31
CA LYS A 237 16.69 -12.17 1.32
C LYS A 237 17.86 -11.38 0.77
N THR A 238 18.31 -11.72 -0.44
CA THR A 238 19.43 -11.04 -1.08
C THR A 238 19.09 -9.56 -1.33
N ALA A 239 17.93 -9.28 -1.92
CA ALA A 239 17.48 -7.91 -2.16
C ALA A 239 17.31 -7.12 -0.84
N CYS A 240 16.68 -7.71 0.18
CA CYS A 240 16.52 -7.08 1.49
C CYS A 240 17.86 -6.76 2.16
N ARG A 241 18.83 -7.68 2.11
CA ARG A 241 20.18 -7.45 2.66
C ARG A 241 20.95 -6.38 1.90
N GLU A 242 20.79 -6.34 0.57
CA GLU A 242 21.37 -5.28 -0.24
C GLU A 242 20.80 -3.91 0.15
N LEU A 243 19.48 -3.84 0.35
CA LEU A 243 18.81 -2.63 0.80
C LEU A 243 19.29 -2.19 2.19
N ALA A 244 19.54 -3.16 3.10
CA ALA A 244 20.03 -2.87 4.46
C ALA A 244 21.44 -2.29 4.50
N LYS A 245 22.31 -2.54 3.51
CA LYS A 245 23.71 -2.06 3.52
C LYS A 245 23.82 -0.53 3.56
N GLY A 246 22.86 0.19 3.02
CA GLY A 246 22.84 1.66 3.05
C GLY A 246 22.21 2.25 4.32
N ALA A 247 21.49 1.45 5.10
CA ALA A 247 20.80 1.91 6.30
C ALA A 247 21.62 1.76 7.60
N LEU A 248 22.83 1.15 7.51
CA LEU A 248 23.74 0.88 8.62
C LEU A 248 25.02 1.73 8.55
N GLY A 249 25.07 2.72 7.67
CA GLY A 249 26.19 3.64 7.47
C GLY A 249 26.01 4.95 8.24
#